data_eae7ba06d68b54829c42166d75723547
#
_entry.id   eae7ba06d68b54829c42166d75723547
#
_cell.length_a   1.000
_cell.length_b   1.000
_cell.length_c   1.000
_cell.angle_alpha   90.00
_cell.angle_beta   90.00
_cell.angle_gamma   90.00
#
_symmetry.space_group_name_H-M   'P 1'
#
loop_
_entity.id
_entity.type
_entity.pdbx_description
1 polymer ?
#
loop_
_entity_poly.entity_id
_entity_poly.type
_entity_poly.pdbx_seq_one_letter_code
_entity_poly.pdbx_strand_id
1 'polypeptide(L)'
;MEEERFMVEYNKLIKRIENAEKFLNSETYVGKDKKPHKYKNLEEEINYKDRWVPEYQKLVREAGLMVLKYKNITGYEMPLEEQMKGYKEMR
;
A
#
# COMPACT_ATOMS: atom_id res chain seq x y z
N MET A 1 16.00 -2.07 -17.90
CA MET A 1 15.91 -3.50 -17.66
C MET A 1 14.61 -3.83 -16.93
N GLU A 2 14.05 -5.01 -17.20
CA GLU A 2 12.79 -5.40 -16.61
C GLU A 2 12.83 -5.48 -15.08
N GLU A 3 13.95 -5.96 -14.52
CA GLU A 3 14.11 -6.09 -13.09
C GLU A 3 14.07 -4.74 -12.37
N GLU A 4 14.77 -3.74 -12.92
CA GLU A 4 14.76 -2.40 -12.33
C GLU A 4 13.39 -1.76 -12.40
N ARG A 5 12.69 -1.91 -13.52
CA ARG A 5 11.32 -1.41 -13.68
C ARG A 5 10.40 -2.07 -12.68
N PHE A 6 10.53 -3.38 -12.50
CA PHE A 6 9.75 -4.14 -11.53
C PHE A 6 9.96 -3.59 -10.12
N MET A 7 11.23 -3.36 -9.73
CA MET A 7 11.56 -2.83 -8.41
C MET A 7 10.94 -1.47 -8.17
N VAL A 8 11.01 -0.58 -9.17
CA VAL A 8 10.42 0.76 -9.07
C VAL A 8 8.90 0.67 -8.87
N GLU A 9 8.23 -0.14 -9.67
CA GLU A 9 6.78 -0.28 -9.59
C GLU A 9 6.34 -0.94 -8.29
N TYR A 10 7.07 -1.95 -7.83
CA TYR A 10 6.78 -2.61 -6.57
C TYR A 10 6.93 -1.64 -5.39
N ASN A 11 8.00 -0.85 -5.37
CA ASN A 11 8.22 0.15 -4.33
C ASN A 11 7.11 1.20 -4.32
N LYS A 12 6.64 1.64 -5.48
CA LYS A 12 5.51 2.56 -5.57
C LYS A 12 4.24 1.96 -4.99
N LEU A 13 3.99 0.69 -5.28
CA LEU A 13 2.83 -0.03 -4.77
C LEU A 13 2.89 -0.18 -3.26
N ILE A 14 4.05 -0.56 -2.71
CA ILE A 14 4.23 -0.69 -1.27
C ILE A 14 4.01 0.66 -0.58
N LYS A 15 4.49 1.75 -1.17
CA LYS A 15 4.27 3.08 -0.61
C LYS A 15 2.78 3.45 -0.58
N ARG A 16 2.05 3.09 -1.63
CA ARG A 16 0.59 3.31 -1.67
C ARG A 16 -0.12 2.48 -0.59
N ILE A 17 0.32 1.24 -0.36
CA ILE A 17 -0.22 0.40 0.70
C ILE A 17 0.06 1.02 2.07
N GLU A 18 1.28 1.47 2.32
CA GLU A 18 1.64 2.14 3.57
C GLU A 18 0.80 3.38 3.82
N ASN A 19 0.57 4.18 2.78
CA ASN A 19 -0.26 5.38 2.90
C ASN A 19 -1.71 5.01 3.22
N ALA A 20 -2.24 3.97 2.61
CA ALA A 20 -3.58 3.48 2.89
C ALA A 20 -3.69 2.95 4.33
N GLU A 21 -2.67 2.24 4.81
CA GLU A 21 -2.62 1.75 6.19
C GLU A 21 -2.60 2.91 7.18
N LYS A 22 -1.81 3.93 6.92
CA LYS A 22 -1.77 5.12 7.75
C LYS A 22 -3.13 5.79 7.82
N PHE A 23 -3.80 5.89 6.68
CA PHE A 23 -5.14 6.46 6.62
C PHE A 23 -6.14 5.64 7.43
N LEU A 24 -6.14 4.32 7.25
CA LEU A 24 -7.08 3.44 7.95
C LEU A 24 -6.84 3.39 9.46
N ASN A 25 -5.60 3.64 9.91
CA ASN A 25 -5.24 3.66 11.31
C ASN A 25 -5.27 5.08 11.92
N SER A 26 -5.56 6.09 11.13
CA SER A 26 -5.59 7.47 11.58
C SER A 26 -6.85 7.78 12.38
N GLU A 27 -6.72 8.63 13.40
CA GLU A 27 -7.84 9.15 14.17
C GLU A 27 -8.45 10.39 13.52
N THR A 28 -7.85 10.88 12.43
CA THR A 28 -8.28 12.08 11.74
C THR A 28 -8.39 11.84 10.25
N TYR A 29 -9.13 12.69 9.56
CA TYR A 29 -9.21 12.71 8.11
C TYR A 29 -8.85 14.09 7.59
N VAL A 30 -8.46 14.16 6.32
CA VAL A 30 -8.14 15.45 5.67
C VAL A 30 -9.38 15.96 4.95
N GLY A 31 -9.88 17.11 5.38
CA GLY A 31 -11.05 17.73 4.77
C GLY A 31 -10.73 18.47 3.48
N LYS A 32 -11.75 19.12 2.89
CA LYS A 32 -11.59 19.91 1.66
C LYS A 32 -10.65 21.09 1.84
N ASP A 33 -10.50 21.57 3.07
CA ASP A 33 -9.58 22.65 3.45
C ASP A 33 -8.14 22.16 3.60
N LYS A 34 -7.88 20.87 3.34
CA LYS A 34 -6.58 20.22 3.47
C LYS A 34 -6.02 20.23 4.89
N LYS A 35 -6.89 20.38 5.89
CA LYS A 35 -6.51 20.35 7.31
C LYS A 35 -7.00 19.05 7.95
N PRO A 36 -6.30 18.53 8.98
CA PRO A 36 -6.77 17.36 9.70
C PRO A 36 -7.98 17.68 10.56
N HIS A 37 -8.97 16.80 10.52
CA HIS A 37 -10.20 16.90 11.31
C HIS A 37 -10.43 15.60 12.05
N LYS A 38 -10.91 15.70 13.28
CA LYS A 38 -11.28 14.52 14.04
C LYS A 38 -12.67 14.05 13.62
N TYR A 39 -12.87 12.73 13.64
CA TYR A 39 -14.19 12.16 13.41
C TYR A 39 -15.13 12.53 14.58
N LYS A 40 -16.38 12.84 14.24
CA LYS A 40 -17.38 13.23 15.22
C LYS A 40 -17.75 12.07 16.16
N ASN A 41 -17.79 10.86 15.62
CA ASN A 41 -18.11 9.65 16.35
C ASN A 41 -17.59 8.43 15.61
N LEU A 42 -17.71 7.26 16.23
CA LEU A 42 -17.22 6.00 15.66
C LEU A 42 -17.95 5.64 14.37
N GLU A 43 -19.24 5.93 14.29
CA GLU A 43 -20.02 5.63 13.09
C GLU A 43 -19.52 6.40 11.87
N GLU A 44 -19.23 7.67 12.02
CA GLU A 44 -18.67 8.50 10.94
C GLU A 44 -17.30 7.96 10.51
N GLU A 45 -16.45 7.59 11.47
CA GLU A 45 -15.15 7.03 11.21
C GLU A 45 -15.26 5.73 10.40
N ILE A 46 -16.13 4.82 10.84
CA ILE A 46 -16.35 3.54 10.15
C ILE A 46 -16.86 3.78 8.72
N ASN A 47 -17.87 4.64 8.56
CA ASN A 47 -18.44 4.92 7.25
C ASN A 47 -17.42 5.52 6.28
N TYR A 48 -16.56 6.40 6.78
CA TYR A 48 -15.53 7.03 5.95
C TYR A 48 -14.46 6.02 5.55
N LYS A 49 -13.96 5.24 6.50
CA LYS A 49 -12.89 4.28 6.26
C LYS A 49 -13.35 3.10 5.41
N ASP A 50 -14.60 2.65 5.57
CA ASP A 50 -15.13 1.53 4.79
C ASP A 50 -15.08 1.78 3.29
N ARG A 51 -15.12 3.03 2.86
CA ARG A 51 -15.00 3.37 1.44
C ARG A 51 -13.61 3.03 0.90
N TRP A 52 -12.60 3.02 1.74
CA TRP A 52 -11.20 2.80 1.36
C TRP A 52 -10.73 1.36 1.56
N VAL A 53 -11.49 0.56 2.32
CA VAL A 53 -11.13 -0.85 2.53
C VAL A 53 -11.01 -1.63 1.21
N PRO A 54 -11.96 -1.52 0.26
CA PRO A 54 -11.81 -2.24 -1.01
C PRO A 54 -10.56 -1.81 -1.79
N GLU A 55 -10.21 -0.53 -1.77
CA GLU A 55 -9.00 -0.03 -2.42
C GLU A 55 -7.74 -0.62 -1.77
N TYR A 56 -7.70 -0.67 -0.45
CA TYR A 56 -6.59 -1.27 0.28
C TYR A 56 -6.44 -2.74 -0.07
N GLN A 57 -7.53 -3.49 -0.06
CA GLN A 57 -7.53 -4.91 -0.41
C GLN A 57 -7.02 -5.14 -1.85
N LYS A 58 -7.43 -4.26 -2.76
CA LYS A 58 -6.96 -4.32 -4.15
C LYS A 58 -5.45 -4.11 -4.24
N LEU A 59 -4.91 -3.14 -3.52
CA LEU A 59 -3.48 -2.87 -3.50
C LEU A 59 -2.69 -4.05 -2.94
N VAL A 60 -3.17 -4.66 -1.86
CA VAL A 60 -2.53 -5.84 -1.26
C VAL A 60 -2.54 -7.01 -2.25
N ARG A 61 -3.65 -7.21 -2.96
CA ARG A 61 -3.75 -8.26 -3.98
C ARG A 61 -2.76 -8.03 -5.11
N GLU A 62 -2.63 -6.79 -5.60
CA GLU A 62 -1.67 -6.46 -6.64
C GLU A 62 -0.24 -6.73 -6.18
N ALA A 63 0.09 -6.42 -4.91
CA ALA A 63 1.41 -6.73 -4.35
C ALA A 63 1.68 -8.23 -4.35
N GLY A 64 0.69 -9.04 -3.97
CA GLY A 64 0.82 -10.49 -4.00
C GLY A 64 1.08 -11.03 -5.40
N LEU A 65 0.39 -10.48 -6.41
CA LEU A 65 0.61 -10.86 -7.80
C LEU A 65 2.00 -10.46 -8.28
N MET A 66 2.51 -9.31 -7.85
CA MET A 66 3.86 -8.89 -8.19
C MET A 66 4.93 -9.79 -7.56
N VAL A 67 4.71 -10.28 -6.36
CA VAL A 67 5.62 -11.24 -5.72
C VAL A 67 5.71 -12.53 -6.55
N LEU A 68 4.57 -13.03 -7.03
CA LEU A 68 4.55 -14.21 -7.90
C LEU A 68 5.25 -13.93 -9.23
N LYS A 69 5.04 -12.75 -9.80
CA LYS A 69 5.70 -12.34 -11.04
C LYS A 69 7.21 -12.27 -10.87
N TYR A 70 7.68 -11.78 -9.73
CA TYR A 70 9.11 -11.75 -9.42
C TYR A 70 9.70 -13.16 -9.44
N LYS A 71 9.03 -14.12 -8.81
CA LYS A 71 9.48 -15.51 -8.81
C LYS A 71 9.56 -16.09 -10.24
N ASN A 72 8.60 -15.75 -11.10
CA ASN A 72 8.59 -16.21 -12.49
C ASN A 72 9.73 -15.60 -13.31
N ILE A 73 10.09 -14.34 -13.03
CA ILE A 73 11.16 -13.64 -13.76
C ILE A 73 12.53 -14.09 -13.30
N THR A 74 12.76 -14.21 -12.00
CA THR A 74 14.09 -14.47 -11.42
C THR A 74 14.32 -15.92 -11.03
N GLY A 75 13.26 -16.70 -10.84
CA GLY A 75 13.34 -18.05 -10.29
C GLY A 75 13.53 -18.11 -8.79
N TYR A 76 13.57 -16.97 -8.11
CA TYR A 76 13.76 -16.88 -6.67
C TYR A 76 12.55 -16.23 -6.01
N GLU A 77 12.26 -16.65 -4.78
CA GLU A 77 11.23 -16.00 -4.00
C GLU A 77 11.74 -14.66 -3.48
N MET A 78 10.88 -13.65 -3.50
CA MET A 78 11.21 -12.35 -2.93
C MET A 78 11.34 -12.48 -1.41
N PRO A 79 12.45 -12.00 -0.81
CA PRO A 79 12.60 -12.03 0.65
C PRO A 79 11.43 -11.35 1.35
N LEU A 80 11.03 -11.90 2.50
CA LEU A 80 9.87 -11.40 3.25
C LEU A 80 9.99 -9.91 3.58
N GLU A 81 11.17 -9.47 3.94
CA GLU A 81 11.41 -8.06 4.24
C GLU A 81 11.09 -7.16 3.04
N GLU A 82 11.52 -7.56 1.83
CA GLU A 82 11.22 -6.81 0.62
C GLU A 82 9.75 -6.89 0.24
N GLN A 83 9.08 -8.01 0.53
CA GLN A 83 7.65 -8.14 0.30
C GLN A 83 6.85 -7.14 1.13
N MET A 84 7.25 -6.91 2.36
CA MET A 84 6.53 -6.05 3.29
C MET A 84 6.90 -4.57 3.18
N LYS A 85 8.18 -4.29 2.93
CA LYS A 85 8.71 -2.91 2.97
C LYS A 85 9.17 -2.39 1.63
N GLY A 86 9.15 -3.22 0.59
CA GLY A 86 9.74 -2.89 -0.70
C GLY A 86 11.25 -2.97 -0.66
N TYR A 87 11.89 -2.57 -1.74
CA TYR A 87 13.33 -2.63 -1.87
C TYR A 87 13.97 -1.42 -1.20
N LYS A 88 14.99 -1.67 -0.37
CA LYS A 88 15.69 -0.60 0.33
C LYS A 88 16.55 0.23 -0.59
N GLU A 89 17.13 -0.41 -1.59
CA GLU A 89 18.02 0.24 -2.55
C GLU A 89 17.62 -0.14 -3.96
N MET A 90 17.59 0.86 -4.82
CA MET A 90 17.40 0.66 -6.25
C MET A 90 18.74 0.36 -6.88
N ARG A 91 18.88 -0.80 -7.45
CA ARG A 91 20.11 -1.21 -8.13
C ARG A 91 20.19 -0.65 -9.54
#